data_184ef7fd47db9dc4da77e0374891a505
#
_entry.id   184ef7fd47db9dc4da77e0374891a505
#
_cell.length_a   1.000
_cell.length_b   1.000
_cell.length_c   1.000
_cell.angle_alpha   90.00
_cell.angle_beta   90.00
_cell.angle_gamma   90.00
#
_symmetry.space_group_name_H-M   'P 1'
#
loop_
_entity.id
_entity.type
_entity.pdbx_description
1 polymer ?
#
loop_
_entity_poly.entity_id
_entity_poly.type
_entity_poly.pdbx_seq_one_letter_code
_entity_poly.pdbx_strand_id
1 'polypeptide(L)'
;MATGHTDPQRRERILAATLDLIAEEGIARVSHRRIAQRAGVPLGSMTYHFSGMEQVLREAFGRFTDHIVAIFDAHLGAAADRDQAREAVADLVHELSEDSRRDLVLTQELYTLAARQPAYRELTHEWMRRSRVHLEKHFDPDTARQLDALIEGLTLHRALAREPHDRALTVEAIARVTRTERGAAEERGARTP
;
A
#
# COMPACT_ATOMS: atom_id res chain seq x y z
N MET A 1 18.12 39.53 16.37
CA MET A 1 18.07 38.12 16.78
C MET A 1 16.90 37.46 16.05
N ALA A 2 17.18 36.70 15.01
CA ALA A 2 16.13 35.98 14.29
C ALA A 2 15.75 34.76 15.14
N THR A 3 14.58 34.82 15.78
CA THR A 3 13.94 33.66 16.40
C THR A 3 13.70 32.64 15.32
N GLY A 4 14.49 31.56 15.29
CA GLY A 4 14.29 30.42 14.40
C GLY A 4 12.91 29.83 14.69
N HIS A 5 11.92 30.26 13.94
CA HIS A 5 10.58 29.67 13.96
C HIS A 5 10.74 28.24 13.45
N THR A 6 10.77 27.28 14.38
CA THR A 6 10.77 25.86 14.03
C THR A 6 9.42 25.58 13.38
N ASP A 7 9.39 25.55 12.05
CA ASP A 7 8.20 25.23 11.29
C ASP A 7 7.90 23.72 11.50
N PRO A 8 6.87 23.37 12.28
CA PRO A 8 6.55 21.98 12.60
C PRO A 8 6.16 21.16 11.38
N GLN A 9 5.73 21.83 10.30
CA GLN A 9 5.34 21.17 9.06
C GLN A 9 6.54 20.90 8.13
N ARG A 10 7.74 21.42 8.45
CA ARG A 10 8.91 21.29 7.57
C ARG A 10 9.31 19.84 7.35
N ARG A 11 9.32 19.05 8.42
CA ARG A 11 9.63 17.62 8.34
C ARG A 11 8.63 16.87 7.44
N GLU A 12 7.36 17.20 7.56
CA GLU A 12 6.28 16.65 6.75
C GLU A 12 6.44 16.99 5.27
N ARG A 13 6.76 18.24 4.95
CA ARG A 13 7.04 18.66 3.56
C ARG A 13 8.25 17.93 2.97
N ILE A 14 9.30 17.68 3.76
CA ILE A 14 10.47 16.91 3.33
C ILE A 14 10.05 15.48 2.96
N LEU A 15 9.28 14.81 3.80
CA LEU A 15 8.84 13.44 3.55
C LEU A 15 7.90 13.36 2.34
N ALA A 16 6.96 14.28 2.20
CA ALA A 16 6.08 14.37 1.02
C ALA A 16 6.89 14.59 -0.26
N ALA A 17 7.79 15.57 -0.27
CA ALA A 17 8.68 15.86 -1.41
C ALA A 17 9.58 14.67 -1.78
N THR A 18 9.97 13.86 -0.80
CA THR A 18 10.73 12.63 -1.02
C THR A 18 9.92 11.61 -1.80
N LEU A 19 8.68 11.35 -1.39
CA LEU A 19 7.77 10.44 -2.11
C LEU A 19 7.47 10.93 -3.52
N ASP A 20 7.24 12.23 -3.70
CA ASP A 20 6.97 12.81 -5.02
C ASP A 20 8.18 12.61 -5.97
N LEU A 21 9.40 12.86 -5.49
CA LEU A 21 10.61 12.62 -6.28
C LEU A 21 10.80 11.15 -6.64
N ILE A 22 10.53 10.24 -5.71
CA ILE A 22 10.60 8.79 -5.97
C ILE A 22 9.60 8.40 -7.05
N ALA A 23 8.34 8.87 -6.93
CA ALA A 23 7.29 8.54 -7.87
C ALA A 23 7.53 9.08 -9.28
N GLU A 24 8.11 10.28 -9.40
CA GLU A 24 8.36 10.94 -10.68
C GLU A 24 9.64 10.45 -11.38
N GLU A 25 10.70 10.17 -10.61
CA GLU A 25 12.05 10.01 -11.18
C GLU A 25 12.77 8.73 -10.73
N GLY A 26 12.17 7.97 -9.82
CA GLY A 26 12.78 6.78 -9.21
C GLY A 26 13.75 7.11 -8.08
N ILE A 27 13.94 6.13 -7.19
CA ILE A 27 14.76 6.30 -5.98
C ILE A 27 16.23 6.64 -6.26
N ALA A 28 16.79 6.17 -7.38
CA ALA A 28 18.18 6.41 -7.75
C ALA A 28 18.51 7.90 -7.99
N ARG A 29 17.49 8.72 -8.24
CA ARG A 29 17.66 10.17 -8.46
C ARG A 29 17.42 11.00 -7.21
N VAL A 30 17.07 10.40 -6.09
CA VAL A 30 16.79 11.10 -4.83
C VAL A 30 18.09 11.53 -4.15
N SER A 31 18.16 12.77 -3.71
CA SER A 31 19.28 13.32 -2.95
C SER A 31 18.82 14.42 -1.98
N HIS A 32 19.55 14.66 -0.89
CA HIS A 32 19.23 15.72 0.06
C HIS A 32 19.01 17.08 -0.60
N ARG A 33 19.82 17.43 -1.59
CA ARG A 33 19.69 18.70 -2.31
C ARG A 33 18.37 18.78 -3.10
N ARG A 34 18.00 17.70 -3.78
CA ARG A 34 16.78 17.66 -4.60
C ARG A 34 15.54 17.66 -3.72
N ILE A 35 15.58 16.90 -2.62
CA ILE A 35 14.47 16.88 -1.65
C ILE A 35 14.29 18.28 -1.05
N ALA A 36 15.37 18.92 -0.57
CA ALA A 36 15.31 20.26 0.00
C ALA A 36 14.75 21.28 -1.00
N GLN A 37 15.19 21.22 -2.26
CA GLN A 37 14.68 22.08 -3.33
C GLN A 37 13.20 21.86 -3.58
N ARG A 38 12.75 20.61 -3.71
CA ARG A 38 11.33 20.25 -3.92
C ARG A 38 10.45 20.66 -2.72
N ALA A 39 10.93 20.46 -1.50
CA ALA A 39 10.23 20.81 -0.27
C ALA A 39 10.19 22.32 0.03
N GLY A 40 10.94 23.13 -0.73
CA GLY A 40 11.07 24.56 -0.46
C GLY A 40 11.74 24.86 0.88
N VAL A 41 12.75 24.07 1.27
CA VAL A 41 13.45 24.22 2.55
C VAL A 41 14.96 24.39 2.34
N PRO A 42 15.67 25.10 3.25
CA PRO A 42 17.13 25.14 3.22
C PRO A 42 17.75 23.74 3.33
N LEU A 43 18.86 23.48 2.62
CA LEU A 43 19.55 22.19 2.65
C LEU A 43 19.94 21.76 4.07
N GLY A 44 20.33 22.68 4.93
CA GLY A 44 20.62 22.41 6.36
C GLY A 44 19.43 21.82 7.14
N SER A 45 18.21 22.00 6.66
CA SER A 45 17.03 21.36 7.27
C SER A 45 17.06 19.85 7.18
N MET A 46 17.70 19.30 6.15
CA MET A 46 17.84 17.84 5.98
C MET A 46 18.65 17.24 7.14
N THR A 47 19.84 17.79 7.39
CA THR A 47 20.71 17.32 8.48
C THR A 47 20.23 17.69 9.87
N TYR A 48 19.35 18.68 9.98
CA TYR A 48 18.69 19.02 11.25
C TYR A 48 17.60 18.01 11.63
N HIS A 49 16.81 17.55 10.65
CA HIS A 49 15.67 16.66 10.90
C HIS A 49 15.99 15.18 10.77
N PHE A 50 17.05 14.82 10.02
CA PHE A 50 17.35 13.43 9.69
C PHE A 50 18.85 13.15 9.80
N SER A 51 19.20 11.97 10.30
CA SER A 51 20.60 11.52 10.45
C SER A 51 21.24 11.11 9.11
N GLY A 52 20.45 10.94 8.05
CA GLY A 52 20.93 10.56 6.73
C GLY A 52 19.80 10.19 5.78
N MET A 53 20.16 9.85 4.54
CA MET A 53 19.21 9.51 3.47
C MET A 53 18.38 8.28 3.80
N GLU A 54 18.98 7.28 4.45
CA GLU A 54 18.27 6.07 4.86
C GLU A 54 17.10 6.37 5.79
N GLN A 55 17.30 7.26 6.78
CA GLN A 55 16.22 7.68 7.67
C GLN A 55 15.11 8.42 6.90
N VAL A 56 15.48 9.35 6.01
CA VAL A 56 14.50 10.07 5.17
C VAL A 56 13.64 9.08 4.37
N LEU A 57 14.27 8.13 3.69
CA LEU A 57 13.58 7.15 2.86
C LEU A 57 12.68 6.23 3.70
N ARG A 58 13.18 5.70 4.82
CA ARG A 58 12.39 4.83 5.69
C ARG A 58 11.14 5.53 6.21
N GLU A 59 11.28 6.78 6.64
CA GLU A 59 10.13 7.52 7.16
C GLU A 59 9.17 7.96 6.05
N ALA A 60 9.67 8.32 4.88
CA ALA A 60 8.84 8.62 3.74
C ALA A 60 8.02 7.39 3.32
N PHE A 61 8.64 6.23 3.18
CA PHE A 61 7.93 4.98 2.89
C PHE A 61 7.01 4.55 4.04
N GLY A 62 7.36 4.81 5.30
CA GLY A 62 6.47 4.59 6.44
C GLY A 62 5.16 5.37 6.29
N ARG A 63 5.22 6.65 5.92
CA ARG A 63 4.01 7.45 5.61
C ARG A 63 3.22 6.90 4.42
N PHE A 64 3.91 6.44 3.39
CA PHE A 64 3.25 5.82 2.25
C PHE A 64 2.48 4.56 2.68
N THR A 65 3.10 3.67 3.44
CA THR A 65 2.44 2.46 3.94
C THR A 65 1.29 2.79 4.90
N ASP A 66 1.40 3.84 5.72
CA ASP A 66 0.30 4.33 6.56
C ASP A 66 -0.90 4.79 5.72
N HIS A 67 -0.65 5.47 4.60
CA HIS A 67 -1.68 5.88 3.66
C HIS A 67 -2.41 4.66 3.06
N ILE A 68 -1.68 3.66 2.57
CA ILE A 68 -2.30 2.44 2.01
C ILE A 68 -3.13 1.69 3.07
N VAL A 69 -2.62 1.56 4.30
CA VAL A 69 -3.38 0.93 5.41
C VAL A 69 -4.67 1.70 5.72
N ALA A 70 -4.63 3.04 5.63
CA ALA A 70 -5.84 3.86 5.83
C ALA A 70 -6.89 3.62 4.71
N ILE A 71 -6.48 3.35 3.47
CA ILE A 71 -7.39 2.97 2.39
C ILE A 71 -8.06 1.62 2.72
N PHE A 72 -7.29 0.62 3.20
CA PHE A 72 -7.87 -0.65 3.67
C PHE A 72 -8.90 -0.44 4.78
N ASP A 73 -8.62 0.42 5.75
CA ASP A 73 -9.58 0.71 6.84
C ASP A 73 -10.83 1.41 6.31
N ALA A 74 -10.69 2.34 5.39
CA ALA A 74 -11.83 3.06 4.80
C ALA A 74 -12.79 2.11 4.06
N HIS A 75 -12.28 1.14 3.31
CA HIS A 75 -13.10 0.18 2.57
C HIS A 75 -13.69 -0.90 3.50
N LEU A 76 -12.87 -1.53 4.33
CA LEU A 76 -13.26 -2.70 5.11
C LEU A 76 -13.89 -2.34 6.46
N GLY A 77 -13.61 -1.15 6.98
CA GLY A 77 -14.11 -0.71 8.29
C GLY A 77 -15.62 -0.55 8.34
N ALA A 78 -16.28 -0.27 7.22
CA ALA A 78 -17.74 -0.09 7.12
C ALA A 78 -18.50 -1.39 6.79
N ALA A 79 -17.81 -2.47 6.39
CA ALA A 79 -18.45 -3.73 6.03
C ALA A 79 -19.06 -4.40 7.26
N ALA A 80 -20.37 -4.68 7.21
CA ALA A 80 -21.10 -5.30 8.31
C ALA A 80 -21.02 -6.84 8.30
N ASP A 81 -20.78 -7.42 7.15
CA ASP A 81 -20.73 -8.87 6.95
C ASP A 81 -19.68 -9.26 5.89
N ARG A 82 -19.54 -10.56 5.68
CA ARG A 82 -18.57 -11.14 4.76
C ARG A 82 -18.85 -10.80 3.29
N ASP A 83 -20.10 -10.67 2.90
CA ASP A 83 -20.45 -10.35 1.50
C ASP A 83 -20.16 -8.89 1.20
N GLN A 84 -20.46 -7.97 2.11
CA GLN A 84 -20.05 -6.57 2.02
C GLN A 84 -18.51 -6.43 2.04
N ALA A 85 -17.81 -7.24 2.83
CA ALA A 85 -16.36 -7.24 2.83
C ALA A 85 -15.76 -7.71 1.48
N ARG A 86 -16.39 -8.67 0.78
CA ARG A 86 -15.98 -9.07 -0.58
C ARG A 86 -16.12 -7.93 -1.58
N GLU A 87 -17.25 -7.22 -1.53
CA GLU A 87 -17.48 -6.05 -2.39
C GLU A 87 -16.47 -4.94 -2.08
N ALA A 88 -16.22 -4.66 -0.78
CA ALA A 88 -15.23 -3.70 -0.35
C ALA A 88 -13.80 -4.04 -0.84
N VAL A 89 -13.42 -5.33 -0.85
CA VAL A 89 -12.14 -5.78 -1.43
C VAL A 89 -12.11 -5.55 -2.94
N ALA A 90 -13.21 -5.76 -3.65
CA ALA A 90 -13.26 -5.49 -5.09
C ALA A 90 -13.10 -3.99 -5.38
N ASP A 91 -13.78 -3.13 -4.62
CA ASP A 91 -13.68 -1.68 -4.75
C ASP A 91 -12.27 -1.18 -4.41
N LEU A 92 -11.64 -1.73 -3.38
CA LEU A 92 -10.26 -1.46 -3.00
C LEU A 92 -9.27 -1.76 -4.13
N VAL A 93 -9.39 -2.91 -4.81
CA VAL A 93 -8.54 -3.27 -5.97
C VAL A 93 -8.68 -2.24 -7.08
N HIS A 94 -9.92 -1.79 -7.35
CA HIS A 94 -10.18 -0.83 -8.42
C HIS A 94 -9.66 0.56 -8.07
N GLU A 95 -9.89 1.06 -6.86
CA GLU A 95 -9.35 2.34 -6.40
C GLU A 95 -7.82 2.36 -6.46
N LEU A 96 -7.16 1.36 -5.87
CA LEU A 96 -5.69 1.27 -5.89
C LEU A 96 -5.09 1.16 -7.30
N SER A 97 -5.85 0.70 -8.29
CA SER A 97 -5.37 0.55 -9.67
C SER A 97 -5.67 1.76 -10.56
N GLU A 98 -6.72 2.53 -10.27
CA GLU A 98 -7.18 3.63 -11.12
C GLU A 98 -6.53 4.97 -10.77
N ASP A 99 -6.39 5.27 -9.50
CA ASP A 99 -6.02 6.61 -9.04
C ASP A 99 -4.52 6.87 -8.96
N SER A 100 -3.65 5.85 -9.13
CA SER A 100 -2.31 6.11 -8.66
C SER A 100 -1.18 5.35 -9.35
N ARG A 101 -0.81 5.82 -10.54
CA ARG A 101 0.54 5.55 -11.06
C ARG A 101 1.63 5.87 -10.01
N ARG A 102 1.39 6.87 -9.17
CA ARG A 102 2.27 7.27 -8.06
C ARG A 102 2.43 6.14 -7.06
N ASP A 103 1.33 5.60 -6.55
CA ASP A 103 1.36 4.57 -5.50
C ASP A 103 1.88 3.24 -6.05
N LEU A 104 1.59 2.91 -7.30
CA LEU A 104 2.19 1.78 -7.99
C LEU A 104 3.73 1.90 -8.03
N VAL A 105 4.27 3.05 -8.45
CA VAL A 105 5.72 3.25 -8.49
C VAL A 105 6.32 3.17 -7.09
N LEU A 106 5.72 3.83 -6.10
CA LEU A 106 6.19 3.79 -4.72
C LEU A 106 6.20 2.36 -4.15
N THR A 107 5.17 1.58 -4.42
CA THR A 107 5.10 0.15 -4.03
C THR A 107 6.24 -0.64 -4.64
N GLN A 108 6.48 -0.52 -5.95
CA GLN A 108 7.53 -1.27 -6.64
C GLN A 108 8.94 -0.87 -6.17
N GLU A 109 9.18 0.43 -5.95
CA GLU A 109 10.45 0.91 -5.41
C GLU A 109 10.70 0.41 -3.99
N LEU A 110 9.67 0.39 -3.13
CA LEU A 110 9.76 -0.15 -1.78
C LEU A 110 10.06 -1.66 -1.79
N TYR A 111 9.40 -2.45 -2.63
CA TYR A 111 9.67 -3.89 -2.76
C TYR A 111 11.06 -4.17 -3.31
N THR A 112 11.53 -3.36 -4.25
CA THR A 112 12.91 -3.45 -4.77
C THR A 112 13.94 -3.23 -3.65
N LEU A 113 13.70 -2.25 -2.77
CA LEU A 113 14.54 -2.03 -1.59
C LEU A 113 14.44 -3.19 -0.60
N ALA A 114 13.23 -3.65 -0.29
CA ALA A 114 12.98 -4.73 0.65
C ALA A 114 13.63 -6.05 0.22
N ALA A 115 13.68 -6.33 -1.08
CA ALA A 115 14.38 -7.49 -1.62
C ALA A 115 15.89 -7.47 -1.35
N ARG A 116 16.50 -6.28 -1.20
CA ARG A 116 17.94 -6.09 -1.06
C ARG A 116 18.38 -5.73 0.37
N GLN A 117 17.52 -5.09 1.15
CA GLN A 117 17.89 -4.46 2.43
C GLN A 117 16.94 -4.88 3.56
N PRO A 118 17.44 -5.48 4.67
CA PRO A 118 16.61 -5.95 5.77
C PRO A 118 15.71 -4.86 6.39
N ALA A 119 16.20 -3.62 6.54
CA ALA A 119 15.44 -2.53 7.14
C ALA A 119 14.13 -2.21 6.40
N TYR A 120 14.11 -2.33 5.08
CA TYR A 120 12.89 -2.14 4.27
C TYR A 120 12.02 -3.40 4.22
N ARG A 121 12.63 -4.59 4.42
CA ARG A 121 11.87 -5.84 4.57
C ARG A 121 11.01 -5.83 5.83
N GLU A 122 11.52 -5.32 6.94
CA GLU A 122 10.73 -5.11 8.16
C GLU A 122 9.57 -4.13 7.92
N LEU A 123 9.83 -3.05 7.19
CA LEU A 123 8.78 -2.08 6.85
C LEU A 123 7.67 -2.72 5.99
N THR A 124 8.01 -3.50 4.96
CA THR A 124 7.02 -4.21 4.14
C THR A 124 6.29 -5.28 4.93
N HIS A 125 6.99 -6.01 5.81
CA HIS A 125 6.38 -7.02 6.69
C HIS A 125 5.31 -6.38 7.60
N GLU A 126 5.65 -5.28 8.25
CA GLU A 126 4.73 -4.55 9.13
C GLU A 126 3.55 -3.98 8.35
N TRP A 127 3.79 -3.42 7.17
CA TRP A 127 2.72 -2.95 6.29
C TRP A 127 1.73 -4.06 5.94
N MET A 128 2.20 -5.20 5.39
CA MET A 128 1.35 -6.35 5.06
C MET A 128 0.60 -6.88 6.27
N ARG A 129 1.25 -6.92 7.45
CA ARG A 129 0.61 -7.33 8.69
C ARG A 129 -0.56 -6.40 9.05
N ARG A 130 -0.36 -5.09 8.95
CA ARG A 130 -1.38 -4.08 9.27
C ARG A 130 -2.55 -4.12 8.27
N SER A 131 -2.28 -4.29 6.98
CA SER A 131 -3.32 -4.46 5.96
C SER A 131 -4.18 -5.69 6.23
N ARG A 132 -3.56 -6.82 6.58
CA ARG A 132 -4.29 -8.05 6.91
C ARG A 132 -5.19 -7.94 8.14
N VAL A 133 -4.84 -7.13 9.14
CA VAL A 133 -5.72 -6.90 10.32
C VAL A 133 -7.12 -6.43 9.89
N HIS A 134 -7.25 -5.64 8.82
CA HIS A 134 -8.55 -5.21 8.32
C HIS A 134 -9.30 -6.35 7.63
N LEU A 135 -8.61 -7.21 6.90
CA LEU A 135 -9.18 -8.41 6.28
C LEU A 135 -9.60 -9.45 7.32
N GLU A 136 -8.80 -9.63 8.38
CA GLU A 136 -9.07 -10.58 9.48
C GLU A 136 -10.30 -10.23 10.33
N LYS A 137 -10.84 -9.03 10.19
CA LYS A 137 -12.15 -8.69 10.78
C LYS A 137 -13.30 -9.49 10.16
N HIS A 138 -13.15 -9.96 8.92
CA HIS A 138 -14.20 -10.59 8.11
C HIS A 138 -13.85 -12.00 7.62
N PHE A 139 -12.55 -12.33 7.55
CA PHE A 139 -12.04 -13.59 7.01
C PHE A 139 -11.08 -14.24 8.01
N ASP A 140 -10.97 -15.57 7.96
CA ASP A 140 -9.93 -16.26 8.73
C ASP A 140 -8.51 -15.87 8.28
N PRO A 141 -7.47 -16.08 9.12
CA PRO A 141 -6.12 -15.61 8.82
C PRO A 141 -5.51 -16.14 7.53
N ASP A 142 -5.83 -17.37 7.13
CA ASP A 142 -5.30 -17.96 5.90
C ASP A 142 -5.98 -17.35 4.67
N THR A 143 -7.31 -17.18 4.72
CA THR A 143 -8.07 -16.46 3.69
C THR A 143 -7.62 -15.01 3.58
N ALA A 144 -7.40 -14.31 4.71
CA ALA A 144 -6.91 -12.93 4.73
C ALA A 144 -5.52 -12.81 4.07
N ARG A 145 -4.63 -13.77 4.31
CA ARG A 145 -3.31 -13.83 3.66
C ARG A 145 -3.41 -14.04 2.15
N GLN A 146 -4.32 -14.90 1.70
CA GLN A 146 -4.55 -15.14 0.28
C GLN A 146 -5.17 -13.92 -0.40
N LEU A 147 -6.11 -13.24 0.27
CA LEU A 147 -6.70 -11.99 -0.22
C LEU A 147 -5.67 -10.87 -0.33
N ASP A 148 -4.80 -10.71 0.65
CA ASP A 148 -3.72 -9.71 0.64
C ASP A 148 -2.84 -9.87 -0.62
N ALA A 149 -2.40 -11.10 -0.91
CA ALA A 149 -1.62 -11.40 -2.12
C ALA A 149 -2.44 -11.23 -3.41
N LEU A 150 -3.74 -11.57 -3.39
CA LEU A 150 -4.63 -11.41 -4.55
C LEU A 150 -4.89 -9.93 -4.87
N ILE A 151 -5.15 -9.10 -3.85
CA ILE A 151 -5.33 -7.65 -3.98
C ILE A 151 -4.11 -7.05 -4.68
N GLU A 152 -2.92 -7.35 -4.19
CA GLU A 152 -1.67 -6.84 -4.76
C GLU A 152 -1.49 -7.27 -6.23
N GLY A 153 -1.68 -8.55 -6.52
CA GLY A 153 -1.54 -9.08 -7.88
C GLY A 153 -2.56 -8.48 -8.85
N LEU A 154 -3.83 -8.39 -8.45
CA LEU A 154 -4.88 -7.80 -9.30
C LEU A 154 -4.66 -6.30 -9.52
N THR A 155 -4.30 -5.55 -8.47
CA THR A 155 -3.98 -4.12 -8.57
C THR A 155 -2.83 -3.87 -9.54
N LEU A 156 -1.72 -4.61 -9.37
CA LEU A 156 -0.54 -4.49 -10.24
C LEU A 156 -0.87 -4.83 -11.69
N HIS A 157 -1.54 -5.97 -11.93
CA HIS A 157 -1.87 -6.41 -13.27
C HIS A 157 -2.85 -5.44 -13.96
N ARG A 158 -3.87 -4.96 -13.23
CA ARG A 158 -4.82 -4.00 -13.76
C ARG A 158 -4.15 -2.68 -14.13
N ALA A 159 -3.28 -2.15 -13.28
CA ALA A 159 -2.58 -0.88 -13.51
C ALA A 159 -1.58 -0.94 -14.70
N LEU A 160 -1.03 -2.11 -15.02
CA LEU A 160 -0.04 -2.28 -16.09
C LEU A 160 -0.61 -2.89 -17.38
N ALA A 161 -1.83 -3.42 -17.36
CA ALA A 161 -2.43 -4.03 -18.53
C ALA A 161 -2.82 -2.98 -19.59
N ARG A 162 -2.72 -3.37 -20.88
CA ARG A 162 -3.26 -2.56 -21.98
C ARG A 162 -4.80 -2.54 -21.95
N GLU A 163 -5.38 -3.67 -21.61
CA GLU A 163 -6.80 -3.88 -21.42
C GLU A 163 -7.02 -4.38 -20.00
N PRO A 164 -7.27 -3.46 -19.04
CA PRO A 164 -7.51 -3.83 -17.64
C PRO A 164 -8.73 -4.74 -17.54
N HIS A 165 -8.63 -5.79 -16.71
CA HIS A 165 -9.78 -6.66 -16.44
C HIS A 165 -10.91 -5.87 -15.76
N ASP A 166 -12.13 -6.31 -16.01
CA ASP A 166 -13.33 -5.67 -15.45
C ASP A 166 -13.54 -6.04 -13.96
N ARG A 167 -14.51 -5.35 -13.33
CA ARG A 167 -14.86 -5.60 -11.94
C ARG A 167 -15.43 -7.00 -11.71
N ALA A 168 -16.11 -7.58 -12.70
CA ALA A 168 -16.71 -8.91 -12.60
C ALA A 168 -15.63 -9.98 -12.38
N LEU A 169 -14.50 -9.91 -13.08
CA LEU A 169 -13.37 -10.81 -12.87
C LEU A 169 -12.76 -10.65 -11.48
N THR A 170 -12.63 -9.43 -10.96
CA THR A 170 -12.15 -9.17 -9.62
C THR A 170 -13.08 -9.82 -8.57
N VAL A 171 -14.38 -9.58 -8.68
CA VAL A 171 -15.41 -10.16 -7.77
C VAL A 171 -15.36 -11.69 -7.81
N GLU A 172 -15.27 -12.30 -9.00
CA GLU A 172 -15.18 -13.74 -9.14
C GLU A 172 -13.91 -14.31 -8.50
N ALA A 173 -12.76 -13.67 -8.68
CA ALA A 173 -11.50 -14.10 -8.08
C ALA A 173 -11.58 -14.06 -6.54
N ILE A 174 -12.13 -12.99 -5.96
CA ILE A 174 -12.36 -12.85 -4.53
C ILE A 174 -13.33 -13.94 -4.02
N ALA A 175 -14.44 -14.17 -4.74
CA ALA A 175 -15.41 -15.20 -4.38
C ALA A 175 -14.78 -16.60 -4.36
N ARG A 176 -13.86 -16.90 -5.26
CA ARG A 176 -13.13 -18.19 -5.30
C ARG A 176 -12.23 -18.38 -4.08
N VAL A 177 -11.48 -17.35 -3.70
CA VAL A 177 -10.56 -17.40 -2.54
C VAL A 177 -11.35 -17.45 -1.22
N THR A 178 -12.50 -16.78 -1.16
CA THR A 178 -13.30 -16.68 0.06
C THR A 178 -14.38 -17.77 0.21
N ARG A 179 -14.46 -18.76 -0.68
CA ARG A 179 -15.33 -19.92 -0.50
C ARG A 179 -14.85 -20.76 0.66
N THR A 180 -15.70 -20.93 1.67
CA THR A 180 -15.47 -21.89 2.75
C THR A 180 -15.68 -23.31 2.25
N GLU A 181 -14.84 -24.26 2.68
CA GLU A 181 -14.95 -25.69 2.33
C GLU A 181 -16.33 -26.32 2.69
N ARG A 182 -17.09 -25.72 3.61
CA ARG A 182 -18.46 -26.16 3.92
C ARG A 182 -19.40 -26.08 2.72
N GLY A 183 -19.34 -25.03 1.90
CA GLY A 183 -20.12 -24.93 0.66
C GLY A 183 -19.69 -25.94 -0.41
N ALA A 184 -18.41 -26.25 -0.46
CA ALA A 184 -17.88 -27.25 -1.41
C ALA A 184 -18.22 -28.70 -1.03
N ALA A 185 -18.53 -28.99 0.23
CA ALA A 185 -19.00 -30.30 0.68
C ALA A 185 -20.51 -30.48 0.40
N GLU A 186 -21.31 -29.43 0.56
CA GLU A 186 -22.76 -29.44 0.26
C GLU A 186 -23.01 -29.54 -1.25
N GLU A 187 -22.25 -28.84 -2.09
CA GLU A 187 -22.34 -28.96 -3.55
C GLU A 187 -21.89 -30.34 -4.07
N ARG A 188 -20.94 -30.99 -3.41
CA ARG A 188 -20.54 -32.37 -3.74
C ARG A 188 -21.57 -33.40 -3.31
N GLY A 189 -22.21 -33.18 -2.14
CA GLY A 189 -23.29 -34.04 -1.66
C GLY A 189 -24.58 -33.95 -2.49
N ALA A 190 -24.84 -32.80 -3.11
CA ALA A 190 -26.02 -32.59 -3.96
C ALA A 190 -25.85 -33.11 -5.41
N ARG A 191 -24.66 -33.52 -5.79
CA ARG A 191 -24.36 -34.04 -7.16
C ARG A 191 -24.20 -35.56 -7.24
N THR A 192 -24.50 -36.28 -6.18
CA THR A 192 -24.50 -37.75 -6.25
C THR A 192 -25.94 -38.23 -6.54
N PRO A 193 -26.21 -38.87 -7.68
CA PRO A 193 -27.53 -39.37 -8.09
C PRO A 193 -28.00 -40.52 -7.23
#